data_15a7429d0e1a205cd01e37e05497f6af
#
_entry.id   15a7429d0e1a205cd01e37e05497f6af
#
_cell.length_a   1.000
_cell.length_b   1.000
_cell.length_c   1.000
_cell.angle_alpha   90.00
_cell.angle_beta   90.00
_cell.angle_gamma   90.00
#
_symmetry.space_group_name_H-M   'P 1'
#
loop_
_entity.id
_entity.type
_entity.pdbx_description
1 polymer ?
#
loop_
_entity_poly.entity_id
_entity_poly.type
_entity_poly.pdbx_seq_one_letter_code
_entity_poly.pdbx_strand_id
1 'polypeptide(L)'
;MKRIFSIVFLLVALLATVSAQYFPVDTARLNSAYKVLVSGNRTLETETEFLAAYPTTWLEFYMTYSFVDDENYDYSMCEMCCEHISTLFSLTKVSDTILCKKIVDLTVGMKETGECTSFFQDYLIGYILSEDKLVLDYLSKLKKGYQMEFWQFCWSTVTECGRAENFKKLYARNKRKYPEQMKMSRIAFQYFYDGINYPELFPYKDEEYNRKFENKDYKYNFDDYIDYGGD
;
A
#
# COMPACT_ATOMS: atom_id res chain seq x y z
N MET A 1 30.43 30.07 -29.55
CA MET A 1 30.60 29.93 -28.10
C MET A 1 29.28 30.13 -27.32
N LYS A 2 28.49 31.21 -27.50
CA LYS A 2 27.24 31.42 -26.74
C LYS A 2 26.20 30.28 -26.85
N ARG A 3 26.05 29.63 -28.02
CA ARG A 3 25.10 28.54 -28.23
C ARG A 3 25.48 27.22 -27.50
N ILE A 4 26.79 26.97 -27.37
CA ILE A 4 27.27 25.77 -26.65
C ILE A 4 27.06 25.94 -25.16
N PHE A 5 27.26 27.14 -24.61
CA PHE A 5 26.96 27.41 -23.20
C PHE A 5 25.47 27.27 -22.87
N SER A 6 24.57 27.67 -23.77
CA SER A 6 23.12 27.48 -23.57
C SER A 6 22.71 26.00 -23.56
N ILE A 7 23.29 25.18 -24.42
CA ILE A 7 22.99 23.74 -24.47
C ILE A 7 23.52 23.02 -23.25
N VAL A 8 24.73 23.34 -22.81
CA VAL A 8 25.32 22.77 -21.59
C VAL A 8 24.51 23.18 -20.35
N PHE A 9 24.06 24.42 -20.27
CA PHE A 9 23.25 24.91 -19.16
C PHE A 9 21.87 24.25 -19.16
N LEU A 10 21.24 24.02 -20.33
CA LEU A 10 19.98 23.29 -20.45
C LEU A 10 20.13 21.81 -20.08
N LEU A 11 21.25 21.17 -20.46
CA LEU A 11 21.54 19.79 -20.09
C LEU A 11 21.81 19.64 -18.58
N VAL A 12 22.52 20.58 -17.97
CA VAL A 12 22.75 20.60 -16.52
C VAL A 12 21.45 20.88 -15.76
N ALA A 13 20.61 21.79 -16.27
CA ALA A 13 19.29 22.04 -15.70
C ALA A 13 18.34 20.82 -15.84
N LEU A 14 18.38 20.12 -16.99
CA LEU A 14 17.66 18.86 -17.19
C LEU A 14 18.18 17.73 -16.30
N LEU A 15 19.49 17.61 -16.12
CA LEU A 15 20.08 16.65 -15.21
C LEU A 15 19.77 16.98 -13.75
N ALA A 16 19.70 18.25 -13.39
CA ALA A 16 19.26 18.70 -12.06
C ALA A 16 17.76 18.46 -11.82
N THR A 17 16.92 18.46 -12.88
CA THR A 17 15.50 18.12 -12.77
C THR A 17 15.23 16.62 -12.82
N VAL A 18 16.12 15.82 -13.41
CA VAL A 18 16.03 14.34 -13.42
C VAL A 18 16.60 13.71 -12.14
N SER A 19 17.49 14.40 -11.44
CA SER A 19 17.75 14.12 -10.03
C SER A 19 16.62 14.68 -9.16
N ALA A 20 15.36 14.61 -9.64
CA ALA A 20 14.17 14.92 -8.86
C ALA A 20 14.17 13.99 -7.67
N GLN A 21 15.08 14.33 -6.76
CA GLN A 21 14.70 14.62 -5.41
C GLN A 21 13.91 13.47 -4.82
N TYR A 22 14.58 12.33 -4.76
CA TYR A 22 14.30 11.39 -3.71
C TYR A 22 14.70 12.11 -2.42
N PHE A 23 13.72 12.72 -1.76
CA PHE A 23 13.91 13.18 -0.39
C PHE A 23 13.73 11.98 0.52
N PRO A 24 14.78 11.48 1.15
CA PRO A 24 14.60 10.46 2.17
C PRO A 24 13.69 11.05 3.25
N VAL A 25 12.89 10.18 3.85
CA VAL A 25 12.09 10.55 5.03
C VAL A 25 13.03 11.14 6.07
N ASP A 26 12.66 12.27 6.65
CA ASP A 26 13.37 12.82 7.81
C ASP A 26 13.09 11.93 9.03
N THR A 27 13.96 10.94 9.22
CA THR A 27 13.85 9.95 10.28
C THR A 27 13.96 10.58 11.68
N ALA A 28 14.74 11.66 11.83
CA ALA A 28 14.84 12.38 13.09
C ALA A 28 13.51 13.06 13.44
N ARG A 29 12.84 13.68 12.45
CA ARG A 29 11.52 14.26 12.60
C ARG A 29 10.48 13.20 12.92
N LEU A 30 10.49 12.07 12.20
CA LEU A 30 9.56 10.97 12.43
C LEU A 30 9.69 10.40 13.84
N ASN A 31 10.91 10.11 14.29
CA ASN A 31 11.19 9.63 15.64
C ASN A 31 10.79 10.65 16.72
N SER A 32 11.02 11.95 16.47
CA SER A 32 10.61 13.01 17.40
C SER A 32 9.09 13.07 17.54
N ALA A 33 8.37 13.06 16.43
CA ALA A 33 6.90 13.05 16.41
C ALA A 33 6.33 11.80 17.10
N TYR A 34 6.90 10.62 16.82
CA TYR A 34 6.53 9.37 17.49
C TYR A 34 6.69 9.46 19.02
N LYS A 35 7.86 9.91 19.51
CA LYS A 35 8.13 10.05 20.94
C LYS A 35 7.12 10.96 21.65
N VAL A 36 6.69 12.03 20.99
CA VAL A 36 5.65 12.93 21.52
C VAL A 36 4.32 12.19 21.69
N LEU A 37 3.91 11.39 20.70
CA LEU A 37 2.67 10.61 20.78
C LEU A 37 2.68 9.56 21.89
N VAL A 38 3.77 8.80 22.00
CA VAL A 38 3.86 7.71 23.01
C VAL A 38 4.08 8.24 24.42
N SER A 39 4.52 9.49 24.59
CA SER A 39 4.56 10.15 25.89
C SER A 39 3.17 10.52 26.45
N GLY A 40 2.10 10.23 25.69
CA GLY A 40 0.70 10.48 26.07
C GLY A 40 0.15 11.83 25.61
N ASN A 41 0.93 12.64 24.90
CA ASN A 41 0.46 13.92 24.34
C ASN A 41 -0.20 13.72 22.96
N ARG A 42 -1.40 13.14 22.95
CA ARG A 42 -2.19 12.88 21.72
C ARG A 42 -3.19 14.00 21.48
N THR A 43 -2.79 14.97 20.69
CA THR A 43 -3.64 16.07 20.20
C THR A 43 -3.76 15.98 18.68
N LEU A 44 -4.68 16.74 18.08
CA LEU A 44 -4.78 16.85 16.63
C LEU A 44 -3.44 17.32 16.01
N GLU A 45 -2.76 18.26 16.66
CA GLU A 45 -1.49 18.79 16.18
C GLU A 45 -0.39 17.72 16.19
N THR A 46 -0.23 16.98 17.30
CA THR A 46 0.81 15.95 17.43
C THR A 46 0.55 14.75 16.53
N GLU A 47 -0.71 14.33 16.33
CA GLU A 47 -1.05 13.26 15.38
C GLU A 47 -0.86 13.73 13.92
N THR A 48 -1.17 15.00 13.60
CA THR A 48 -0.94 15.57 12.28
C THR A 48 0.55 15.64 11.97
N GLU A 49 1.39 16.03 12.94
CA GLU A 49 2.84 16.07 12.77
C GLU A 49 3.42 14.67 12.51
N PHE A 50 3.01 13.68 13.28
CA PHE A 50 3.43 12.29 13.03
C PHE A 50 3.00 11.81 11.63
N LEU A 51 1.74 12.04 11.26
CA LEU A 51 1.22 11.64 9.96
C LEU A 51 1.96 12.33 8.80
N ALA A 52 2.36 13.60 8.98
CA ALA A 52 3.13 14.35 8.00
C ALA A 52 4.59 13.88 7.90
N ALA A 53 5.18 13.44 9.01
CA ALA A 53 6.53 12.89 9.05
C ALA A 53 6.61 11.44 8.56
N TYR A 54 5.50 10.70 8.61
CA TYR A 54 5.43 9.29 8.19
C TYR A 54 5.58 9.14 6.67
N PRO A 55 6.24 8.09 6.16
CA PRO A 55 6.38 7.82 4.72
C PRO A 55 5.08 8.02 3.95
N THR A 56 5.16 8.56 2.75
CA THR A 56 3.99 8.86 1.91
C THR A 56 3.85 7.90 0.73
N THR A 57 4.96 7.31 0.32
CA THR A 57 5.03 6.35 -0.78
C THR A 57 5.64 5.03 -0.31
N TRP A 58 5.36 3.97 -1.07
CA TRP A 58 6.04 2.69 -0.85
C TRP A 58 7.56 2.81 -0.84
N LEU A 59 8.13 3.57 -1.76
CA LEU A 59 9.59 3.73 -1.84
C LEU A 59 10.15 4.40 -0.59
N GLU A 60 9.50 5.44 -0.08
CA GLU A 60 9.87 6.08 1.18
C GLU A 60 9.77 5.11 2.37
N PHE A 61 8.69 4.32 2.43
CA PHE A 61 8.52 3.30 3.46
C PHE A 61 9.63 2.25 3.39
N TYR A 62 9.90 1.74 2.20
CA TYR A 62 10.94 0.76 1.96
C TYR A 62 12.31 1.31 2.40
N MET A 63 12.67 2.51 1.97
CA MET A 63 13.96 3.13 2.33
C MET A 63 14.06 3.51 3.81
N THR A 64 12.93 3.70 4.50
CA THR A 64 12.92 4.02 5.92
C THR A 64 13.11 2.78 6.80
N TYR A 65 12.51 1.64 6.42
CA TYR A 65 12.39 0.47 7.29
C TYR A 65 13.04 -0.80 6.74
N SER A 66 13.57 -0.78 5.49
CA SER A 66 14.25 -1.96 4.95
C SER A 66 15.58 -2.19 5.64
N PHE A 67 15.89 -3.46 5.80
CA PHE A 67 17.22 -3.89 6.13
C PHE A 67 18.12 -3.69 4.89
N VAL A 68 19.09 -2.80 4.99
CA VAL A 68 20.12 -2.62 3.97
C VAL A 68 21.41 -3.22 4.56
N ASP A 69 22.03 -4.16 3.86
CA ASP A 69 23.30 -4.75 4.25
C ASP A 69 24.46 -3.75 3.97
N ASP A 70 24.51 -2.68 4.77
CA ASP A 70 25.53 -1.63 4.72
C ASP A 70 26.01 -1.38 6.15
N GLU A 71 27.32 -1.46 6.36
CA GLU A 71 27.95 -1.23 7.67
C GLU A 71 27.66 0.15 8.27
N ASN A 72 27.26 1.11 7.44
CA ASN A 72 26.93 2.47 7.85
C ASN A 72 25.43 2.71 8.00
N TYR A 73 24.59 1.67 7.80
CA TYR A 73 23.14 1.82 7.88
C TYR A 73 22.67 1.86 9.34
N ASP A 74 21.86 2.87 9.66
CA ASP A 74 21.22 2.98 10.97
C ASP A 74 20.00 2.05 11.06
N TYR A 75 20.17 0.88 11.65
CA TYR A 75 19.11 -0.12 11.86
C TYR A 75 18.03 0.31 12.84
N SER A 76 18.20 1.42 13.56
CA SER A 76 17.25 1.89 14.56
C SER A 76 15.84 2.08 13.99
N MET A 77 15.73 2.48 12.73
CA MET A 77 14.44 2.67 12.06
C MET A 77 13.75 1.34 11.73
N CYS A 78 14.52 0.31 11.38
CA CYS A 78 13.97 -1.03 11.17
C CYS A 78 13.39 -1.59 12.48
N GLU A 79 14.08 -1.43 13.60
CA GLU A 79 13.60 -1.83 14.92
C GLU A 79 12.33 -1.09 15.34
N MET A 80 12.18 0.18 14.95
CA MET A 80 11.01 1.01 15.25
C MET A 80 9.82 0.80 14.30
N CYS A 81 9.96 -0.05 13.30
CA CYS A 81 8.96 -0.24 12.25
C CYS A 81 7.58 -0.62 12.81
N CYS A 82 7.55 -1.65 13.65
CA CYS A 82 6.29 -2.17 14.21
C CYS A 82 5.57 -1.13 15.08
N GLU A 83 6.31 -0.38 15.88
CA GLU A 83 5.79 0.67 16.74
C GLU A 83 5.23 1.84 15.93
N HIS A 84 5.94 2.25 14.87
CA HIS A 84 5.49 3.32 13.99
C HIS A 84 4.23 2.90 13.21
N ILE A 85 4.16 1.65 12.71
CA ILE A 85 2.97 1.11 12.04
C ILE A 85 1.79 1.07 13.01
N SER A 86 1.96 0.48 14.19
CA SER A 86 0.88 0.40 15.17
C SER A 86 0.38 1.80 15.58
N THR A 87 1.28 2.76 15.68
CA THR A 87 0.94 4.15 15.97
C THR A 87 0.13 4.77 14.85
N LEU A 88 0.53 4.57 13.57
CA LEU A 88 -0.22 5.07 12.40
C LEU A 88 -1.68 4.61 12.43
N PHE A 89 -1.91 3.31 12.63
CA PHE A 89 -3.26 2.74 12.65
C PHE A 89 -4.05 3.05 13.94
N SER A 90 -3.41 3.61 14.96
CA SER A 90 -4.04 4.01 16.23
C SER A 90 -4.37 5.50 16.34
N LEU A 91 -4.14 6.28 15.27
CA LEU A 91 -4.47 7.72 15.26
C LEU A 91 -5.98 7.93 15.35
N THR A 92 -6.43 8.86 16.19
CA THR A 92 -7.86 9.09 16.47
C THR A 92 -8.26 10.56 16.45
N LYS A 93 -7.31 11.48 16.38
CA LYS A 93 -7.57 12.93 16.36
C LYS A 93 -7.55 13.52 14.96
N VAL A 94 -6.75 12.95 14.06
CA VAL A 94 -6.82 13.26 12.63
C VAL A 94 -8.13 12.72 12.05
N SER A 95 -8.67 13.38 11.00
CA SER A 95 -9.90 12.90 10.39
C SER A 95 -9.68 11.54 9.71
N ASP A 96 -10.68 10.66 9.81
CA ASP A 96 -10.66 9.32 9.21
C ASP A 96 -10.39 9.38 7.69
N THR A 97 -10.88 10.42 7.02
CA THR A 97 -10.64 10.62 5.57
C THR A 97 -9.16 10.88 5.26
N ILE A 98 -8.48 11.68 6.09
CA ILE A 98 -7.06 11.99 5.91
C ILE A 98 -6.23 10.75 6.21
N LEU A 99 -6.54 10.05 7.29
CA LEU A 99 -5.87 8.80 7.67
C LEU A 99 -6.07 7.72 6.60
N CYS A 100 -7.29 7.51 6.14
CA CYS A 100 -7.62 6.57 5.08
C CYS A 100 -6.84 6.87 3.79
N LYS A 101 -6.84 8.14 3.36
CA LYS A 101 -6.06 8.57 2.21
C LYS A 101 -4.60 8.21 2.36
N LYS A 102 -3.97 8.53 3.49
CA LYS A 102 -2.55 8.24 3.76
C LYS A 102 -2.26 6.75 3.68
N ILE A 103 -3.08 5.92 4.35
CA ILE A 103 -2.91 4.46 4.38
C ILE A 103 -3.06 3.87 2.98
N VAL A 104 -4.10 4.25 2.23
CA VAL A 104 -4.34 3.71 0.89
C VAL A 104 -3.26 4.16 -0.08
N ASP A 105 -2.89 5.44 -0.11
CA ASP A 105 -1.85 5.96 -1.00
C ASP A 105 -0.49 5.30 -0.72
N LEU A 106 -0.15 5.07 0.55
CA LEU A 106 1.07 4.36 0.93
C LEU A 106 1.05 2.91 0.46
N THR A 107 -0.12 2.27 0.51
CA THR A 107 -0.27 0.86 0.13
C THR A 107 -0.14 0.63 -1.37
N VAL A 108 -0.52 1.62 -2.20
CA VAL A 108 -0.39 1.51 -3.66
C VAL A 108 1.07 1.30 -4.06
N GLY A 109 1.32 0.25 -4.82
CA GLY A 109 2.67 -0.15 -5.24
C GLY A 109 3.51 -0.85 -4.17
N MET A 110 2.99 -1.01 -2.94
CA MET A 110 3.66 -1.72 -1.87
C MET A 110 3.83 -3.21 -2.22
N LYS A 111 5.02 -3.74 -1.91
CA LYS A 111 5.36 -5.14 -2.14
C LYS A 111 5.72 -5.79 -0.82
N GLU A 112 5.44 -7.07 -0.69
CA GLU A 112 5.94 -7.82 0.44
C GLU A 112 7.45 -8.05 0.27
N THR A 113 8.23 -7.51 1.21
CA THR A 113 9.69 -7.57 1.17
C THR A 113 10.29 -7.97 2.52
N GLY A 114 9.47 -8.32 3.49
CA GLY A 114 9.93 -8.73 4.81
C GLY A 114 8.96 -8.41 5.95
N GLU A 115 9.46 -8.52 7.16
CA GLU A 115 8.67 -8.45 8.39
C GLU A 115 7.86 -7.15 8.53
N CYS A 116 8.46 -6.00 8.24
CA CYS A 116 7.79 -4.71 8.33
C CYS A 116 6.56 -4.62 7.41
N THR A 117 6.67 -5.15 6.20
CA THR A 117 5.54 -5.13 5.25
C THR A 117 4.46 -6.13 5.61
N SER A 118 4.83 -7.30 6.13
CA SER A 118 3.87 -8.28 6.64
C SER A 118 3.11 -7.72 7.84
N PHE A 119 3.81 -7.04 8.75
CA PHE A 119 3.18 -6.39 9.90
C PHE A 119 2.22 -5.26 9.48
N PHE A 120 2.64 -4.41 8.55
CA PHE A 120 1.77 -3.38 7.98
C PHE A 120 0.50 -3.97 7.36
N GLN A 121 0.64 -5.08 6.65
CA GLN A 121 -0.44 -5.77 5.98
C GLN A 121 -1.49 -6.31 6.96
N ASP A 122 -1.08 -6.84 8.11
CA ASP A 122 -2.00 -7.33 9.15
C ASP A 122 -2.84 -6.17 9.71
N TYR A 123 -2.22 -5.04 10.00
CA TYR A 123 -2.93 -3.81 10.40
C TYR A 123 -3.86 -3.28 9.31
N LEU A 124 -3.39 -3.28 8.05
CA LEU A 124 -4.18 -2.85 6.90
C LEU A 124 -5.46 -3.67 6.74
N ILE A 125 -5.37 -5.00 6.86
CA ILE A 125 -6.54 -5.88 6.76
C ILE A 125 -7.53 -5.59 7.89
N GLY A 126 -7.04 -5.43 9.11
CA GLY A 126 -7.87 -5.01 10.25
C GLY A 126 -8.57 -3.68 9.99
N TYR A 127 -7.84 -2.69 9.47
CA TYR A 127 -8.37 -1.38 9.12
C TYR A 127 -9.43 -1.45 8.03
N ILE A 128 -9.18 -2.20 6.94
CA ILE A 128 -10.18 -2.40 5.87
C ILE A 128 -11.45 -3.05 6.42
N LEU A 129 -11.34 -4.00 7.34
CA LEU A 129 -12.49 -4.67 7.92
C LEU A 129 -13.30 -3.78 8.86
N SER A 130 -12.69 -2.81 9.54
CA SER A 130 -13.38 -1.82 10.38
C SER A 130 -13.95 -0.66 9.58
N GLU A 131 -13.21 -0.17 8.60
CA GLU A 131 -13.51 1.06 7.84
C GLU A 131 -13.81 0.77 6.36
N ASP A 132 -14.43 -0.38 6.05
CA ASP A 132 -14.61 -0.88 4.68
C ASP A 132 -15.25 0.14 3.74
N LYS A 133 -16.29 0.84 4.20
CA LYS A 133 -16.97 1.86 3.39
C LYS A 133 -16.02 3.00 3.01
N LEU A 134 -15.26 3.50 3.96
CA LEU A 134 -14.35 4.64 3.77
C LEU A 134 -13.24 4.27 2.77
N VAL A 135 -12.63 3.10 2.98
CA VAL A 135 -11.56 2.58 2.11
C VAL A 135 -12.09 2.34 0.70
N LEU A 136 -13.23 1.67 0.53
CA LEU A 136 -13.80 1.36 -0.78
C LEU A 136 -14.29 2.60 -1.52
N ASP A 137 -14.86 3.59 -0.81
CA ASP A 137 -15.23 4.89 -1.38
C ASP A 137 -14.00 5.66 -1.89
N TYR A 138 -12.86 5.57 -1.19
CA TYR A 138 -11.63 6.21 -1.62
C TYR A 138 -10.99 5.47 -2.79
N LEU A 139 -10.82 4.15 -2.68
CA LEU A 139 -10.26 3.31 -3.75
C LEU A 139 -11.00 3.50 -5.07
N SER A 140 -12.34 3.57 -5.03
CA SER A 140 -13.16 3.73 -6.24
C SER A 140 -12.90 5.02 -7.02
N LYS A 141 -12.18 5.98 -6.43
CA LYS A 141 -11.77 7.24 -7.09
C LYS A 141 -10.39 7.16 -7.73
N LEU A 142 -9.61 6.13 -7.41
CA LEU A 142 -8.28 5.94 -7.95
C LEU A 142 -8.36 5.31 -9.35
N LYS A 143 -7.27 5.41 -10.13
CA LYS A 143 -7.10 4.66 -11.38
C LYS A 143 -7.15 3.16 -11.09
N LYS A 144 -7.70 2.37 -12.01
CA LYS A 144 -7.87 0.91 -11.86
C LYS A 144 -6.56 0.19 -11.53
N GLY A 145 -5.44 0.61 -12.12
CA GLY A 145 -4.12 0.07 -11.80
C GLY A 145 -3.78 0.18 -10.32
N TYR A 146 -3.95 1.35 -9.74
CA TYR A 146 -3.70 1.59 -8.30
C TYR A 146 -4.65 0.79 -7.40
N GLN A 147 -5.91 0.64 -7.83
CA GLN A 147 -6.87 -0.21 -7.12
C GLN A 147 -6.40 -1.67 -7.11
N MET A 148 -5.90 -2.18 -8.23
CA MET A 148 -5.40 -3.55 -8.32
C MET A 148 -4.12 -3.73 -7.49
N GLU A 149 -3.15 -2.81 -7.56
CA GLU A 149 -1.92 -2.84 -6.75
C GLU A 149 -2.25 -2.87 -5.25
N PHE A 150 -3.21 -2.06 -4.81
CA PHE A 150 -3.70 -2.10 -3.43
C PHE A 150 -4.21 -3.50 -3.03
N TRP A 151 -5.08 -4.11 -3.85
CA TRP A 151 -5.61 -5.43 -3.55
C TRP A 151 -4.57 -6.54 -3.65
N GLN A 152 -3.61 -6.40 -4.56
CA GLN A 152 -2.47 -7.32 -4.64
C GLN A 152 -1.71 -7.34 -3.34
N PHE A 153 -1.32 -6.17 -2.83
CA PHE A 153 -0.61 -6.10 -1.56
C PHE A 153 -1.46 -6.65 -0.41
N CYS A 154 -2.76 -6.31 -0.33
CA CYS A 154 -3.64 -6.81 0.73
C CYS A 154 -3.64 -8.34 0.85
N TRP A 155 -3.49 -9.06 -0.26
CA TRP A 155 -3.60 -10.51 -0.29
C TRP A 155 -2.30 -11.26 -0.55
N SER A 156 -1.17 -10.57 -0.75
CA SER A 156 0.12 -11.15 -1.18
C SER A 156 0.95 -11.83 -0.10
N THR A 157 0.45 -12.05 1.09
CA THR A 157 1.32 -12.56 2.16
C THR A 157 1.56 -14.05 2.14
N VAL A 158 2.66 -14.44 2.78
CA VAL A 158 3.06 -15.84 3.04
C VAL A 158 2.35 -16.48 4.22
N THR A 159 1.68 -15.70 5.10
CA THR A 159 0.98 -16.24 6.27
C THR A 159 -0.51 -16.40 6.00
N GLU A 160 -1.00 -17.65 5.96
CA GLU A 160 -2.40 -17.97 5.64
C GLU A 160 -3.40 -17.70 6.78
N CYS A 161 -2.93 -17.46 8.01
CA CYS A 161 -3.78 -17.36 9.19
C CYS A 161 -4.88 -16.31 9.05
N GLY A 162 -6.12 -16.75 8.89
CA GLY A 162 -7.31 -15.90 8.90
C GLY A 162 -7.61 -15.12 7.63
N ARG A 163 -6.77 -15.17 6.59
CA ARG A 163 -6.97 -14.35 5.39
C ARG A 163 -8.17 -14.76 4.56
N ALA A 164 -8.34 -16.03 4.33
CA ALA A 164 -9.52 -16.53 3.63
C ALA A 164 -10.81 -16.11 4.33
N GLU A 165 -10.82 -16.17 5.66
CA GLU A 165 -11.95 -15.72 6.46
C GLU A 165 -12.16 -14.20 6.37
N ASN A 166 -11.09 -13.42 6.43
CA ASN A 166 -11.12 -11.97 6.30
C ASN A 166 -11.61 -11.55 4.90
N PHE A 167 -11.10 -12.19 3.85
CA PHE A 167 -11.60 -12.00 2.49
C PHE A 167 -13.10 -12.32 2.39
N LYS A 168 -13.53 -13.46 2.91
CA LYS A 168 -14.94 -13.88 2.92
C LYS A 168 -15.85 -12.86 3.60
N LYS A 169 -15.44 -12.36 4.77
CA LYS A 169 -16.17 -11.31 5.51
C LYS A 169 -16.28 -10.03 4.69
N LEU A 170 -15.17 -9.53 4.14
CA LEU A 170 -15.14 -8.32 3.34
C LEU A 170 -16.01 -8.47 2.09
N TYR A 171 -15.83 -9.55 1.35
CA TYR A 171 -16.56 -9.83 0.12
C TYR A 171 -18.05 -9.95 0.35
N ALA A 172 -18.48 -10.72 1.36
CA ALA A 172 -19.91 -10.91 1.66
C ALA A 172 -20.63 -9.60 1.97
N ARG A 173 -19.97 -8.70 2.72
CA ARG A 173 -20.53 -7.40 3.10
C ARG A 173 -20.65 -6.42 1.92
N ASN A 174 -19.67 -6.46 1.00
CA ASN A 174 -19.47 -5.37 0.06
C ASN A 174 -19.78 -5.69 -1.40
N LYS A 175 -19.95 -6.96 -1.79
CA LYS A 175 -20.14 -7.39 -3.19
C LYS A 175 -21.32 -6.75 -3.93
N ARG A 176 -22.38 -6.35 -3.21
CA ARG A 176 -23.54 -5.68 -3.81
C ARG A 176 -23.33 -4.18 -4.01
N LYS A 177 -22.62 -3.56 -3.09
CA LYS A 177 -22.44 -2.11 -3.08
C LYS A 177 -21.21 -1.67 -3.88
N TYR A 178 -20.14 -2.47 -3.86
CA TYR A 178 -18.87 -2.21 -4.52
C TYR A 178 -18.44 -3.39 -5.41
N PRO A 179 -19.26 -3.75 -6.43
CA PRO A 179 -19.03 -4.95 -7.23
C PRO A 179 -17.66 -4.95 -7.92
N GLU A 180 -17.23 -3.81 -8.48
CA GLU A 180 -15.93 -3.69 -9.15
C GLU A 180 -14.76 -3.86 -8.17
N GLN A 181 -14.83 -3.23 -6.99
CA GLN A 181 -13.80 -3.38 -5.96
C GLN A 181 -13.70 -4.84 -5.50
N MET A 182 -14.84 -5.47 -5.28
CA MET A 182 -14.87 -6.88 -4.86
C MET A 182 -14.43 -7.83 -5.97
N LYS A 183 -14.67 -7.48 -7.23
CA LYS A 183 -14.11 -8.22 -8.37
C LYS A 183 -12.57 -8.17 -8.35
N MET A 184 -11.98 -6.98 -8.22
CA MET A 184 -10.51 -6.81 -8.17
C MET A 184 -9.91 -7.50 -6.94
N SER A 185 -10.52 -7.31 -5.78
CA SER A 185 -10.11 -7.97 -4.53
C SER A 185 -10.13 -9.51 -4.67
N ARG A 186 -11.16 -10.07 -5.32
CA ARG A 186 -11.26 -11.50 -5.59
C ARG A 186 -10.15 -11.97 -6.54
N ILE A 187 -9.89 -11.23 -7.61
CA ILE A 187 -8.82 -11.54 -8.56
C ILE A 187 -7.48 -11.59 -7.86
N ALA A 188 -7.15 -10.57 -7.08
CA ALA A 188 -5.91 -10.50 -6.32
C ALA A 188 -5.81 -11.64 -5.29
N PHE A 189 -6.89 -11.94 -4.58
CA PHE A 189 -6.93 -13.05 -3.63
C PHE A 189 -6.68 -14.39 -4.32
N GLN A 190 -7.36 -14.68 -5.44
CA GLN A 190 -7.20 -15.93 -6.19
C GLN A 190 -5.78 -16.10 -6.74
N TYR A 191 -5.16 -15.01 -7.19
CA TYR A 191 -3.79 -15.05 -7.69
C TYR A 191 -2.82 -15.62 -6.66
N PHE A 192 -2.97 -15.23 -5.40
CA PHE A 192 -2.05 -15.67 -4.33
C PHE A 192 -2.45 -16.99 -3.68
N TYR A 193 -3.75 -17.32 -3.66
CA TYR A 193 -4.25 -18.50 -2.96
C TYR A 193 -4.69 -19.62 -3.87
N ASP A 194 -4.54 -19.48 -5.21
CA ASP A 194 -4.96 -20.47 -6.19
C ASP A 194 -6.37 -21.00 -5.83
N GLY A 195 -7.45 -20.33 -6.24
CA GLY A 195 -8.86 -20.54 -5.84
C GLY A 195 -9.34 -22.00 -5.66
N ILE A 196 -8.49 -22.97 -6.04
CA ILE A 196 -8.67 -24.41 -5.84
C ILE A 196 -8.83 -24.77 -4.35
N ASN A 197 -8.12 -24.07 -3.47
CA ASN A 197 -8.12 -24.37 -2.03
C ASN A 197 -9.33 -23.80 -1.27
N TYR A 198 -10.06 -22.86 -1.88
CA TYR A 198 -11.19 -22.18 -1.23
C TYR A 198 -12.38 -21.98 -2.20
N PRO A 199 -12.90 -23.07 -2.80
CA PRO A 199 -13.94 -22.97 -3.82
C PRO A 199 -15.25 -22.32 -3.28
N GLU A 200 -15.49 -22.40 -1.98
CA GLU A 200 -16.67 -21.81 -1.33
C GLU A 200 -16.60 -20.27 -1.26
N LEU A 201 -15.41 -19.67 -1.41
CA LEU A 201 -15.25 -18.22 -1.44
C LEU A 201 -15.59 -17.64 -2.82
N PHE A 202 -15.65 -18.48 -3.85
CA PHE A 202 -15.84 -18.09 -5.23
C PHE A 202 -17.07 -18.77 -5.86
N PRO A 203 -18.27 -18.58 -5.26
CA PRO A 203 -19.49 -19.25 -5.72
C PRO A 203 -19.96 -18.76 -7.09
N TYR A 204 -19.39 -17.67 -7.61
CA TYR A 204 -19.72 -17.15 -8.92
C TYR A 204 -18.74 -17.71 -9.95
N LYS A 205 -19.21 -18.66 -10.73
CA LYS A 205 -18.55 -19.07 -11.95
C LYS A 205 -18.71 -17.94 -12.98
N ASP A 206 -17.82 -16.97 -12.94
CA ASP A 206 -17.52 -16.19 -14.11
C ASP A 206 -16.79 -17.13 -15.07
N GLU A 207 -17.49 -17.63 -16.09
CA GLU A 207 -16.99 -18.66 -16.99
C GLU A 207 -15.71 -18.21 -17.74
N GLU A 208 -15.59 -16.92 -18.01
CA GLU A 208 -14.38 -16.35 -18.63
C GLU A 208 -13.20 -16.36 -17.66
N TYR A 209 -13.47 -16.04 -16.41
CA TYR A 209 -12.47 -16.03 -15.35
C TYR A 209 -11.97 -17.44 -15.02
N ASN A 210 -12.89 -18.40 -14.87
CA ASN A 210 -12.54 -19.81 -14.60
C ASN A 210 -11.74 -20.42 -15.73
N ARG A 211 -12.05 -20.12 -17.00
CA ARG A 211 -11.25 -20.58 -18.16
C ARG A 211 -9.81 -20.09 -18.12
N LYS A 212 -9.56 -18.89 -17.61
CA LYS A 212 -8.20 -18.35 -17.46
C LYS A 212 -7.41 -19.08 -16.38
N PHE A 213 -8.05 -19.52 -15.30
CA PHE A 213 -7.39 -20.25 -14.20
C PHE A 213 -7.34 -21.77 -14.38
N GLU A 214 -8.23 -22.35 -15.14
CA GLU A 214 -8.18 -23.78 -15.52
C GLU A 214 -7.03 -24.08 -16.47
N ASN A 215 -6.53 -23.09 -17.18
CA ASN A 215 -5.35 -23.21 -18.01
C ASN A 215 -4.08 -23.03 -17.14
N LYS A 216 -3.46 -24.14 -16.74
CA LYS A 216 -2.22 -24.15 -15.92
C LYS A 216 -1.02 -23.43 -16.57
N ASP A 217 -1.08 -23.17 -17.87
CA ASP A 217 -0.06 -22.43 -18.62
C ASP A 217 -0.35 -20.91 -18.65
N TYR A 218 -1.49 -20.48 -18.14
CA TYR A 218 -1.85 -19.08 -18.11
C TYR A 218 -1.08 -18.37 -16.99
N LYS A 219 -0.05 -17.63 -17.38
CA LYS A 219 0.56 -16.65 -16.49
C LYS A 219 -0.39 -15.45 -16.39
N TYR A 220 -0.93 -15.25 -15.21
CA TYR A 220 -1.77 -14.11 -14.94
C TYR A 220 -0.99 -12.82 -15.26
N ASN A 221 -1.44 -12.09 -16.26
CA ASN A 221 -0.88 -10.80 -16.61
C ASN A 221 -1.80 -9.72 -16.03
N PHE A 222 -1.38 -9.08 -14.96
CA PHE A 222 -2.13 -7.99 -14.34
C PHE A 222 -2.35 -6.82 -15.31
N ASP A 223 -1.47 -6.61 -16.28
CA ASP A 223 -1.61 -5.58 -17.29
C ASP A 223 -2.86 -5.77 -18.17
N ASP A 224 -3.39 -7.00 -18.30
CA ASP A 224 -4.65 -7.27 -19.01
C ASP A 224 -5.88 -6.64 -18.33
N TYR A 225 -5.76 -6.25 -17.05
CA TYR A 225 -6.82 -5.62 -16.25
C TYR A 225 -6.58 -4.15 -15.94
N ILE A 226 -5.42 -3.66 -16.27
CA ILE A 226 -5.01 -2.28 -16.08
C ILE A 226 -5.27 -1.56 -17.41
N ASP A 227 -6.43 -0.92 -17.50
CA ASP A 227 -6.61 0.16 -18.45
C ASP A 227 -5.80 1.35 -17.90
N TYR A 228 -4.56 1.50 -18.35
CA TYR A 228 -3.71 2.65 -18.06
C TYR A 228 -4.29 3.93 -18.66
N GLY A 229 -5.62 3.97 -18.86
CA GLY A 229 -6.40 5.06 -19.37
C GLY A 229 -5.53 6.11 -20.02
N GLY A 230 -5.30 5.98 -21.30
CA GLY A 230 -4.66 7.05 -22.07
C GLY A 230 -5.38 8.36 -21.78
N ASP A 231 -4.62 9.39 -21.65
CA ASP A 231 -4.94 10.78 -21.33
C ASP A 231 -6.30 11.28 -21.83
#